data_e670a5551006f855ca1e06250f87f6cd
#
_entry.id   e670a5551006f855ca1e06250f87f6cd
#
_cell.length_a   1.000
_cell.length_b   1.000
_cell.length_c   1.000
_cell.angle_alpha   90.00
_cell.angle_beta   90.00
_cell.angle_gamma   90.00
#
_symmetry.space_group_name_H-M   'P 1'
#
loop_
_entity.id
_entity.type
_entity.pdbx_description
1 polymer ?
#
loop_
_entity_poly.entity_id
_entity_poly.type
_entity_poly.pdbx_seq_one_letter_code
_entity_poly.pdbx_strand_id
1 'polypeptide(L)'
;LVRKAFVAAIDRETLVTSVVQLGDPARWFTRPGLYAASDISDTLGIPFNANQAREYLRQAGYDGRTKRLPVITLGVNSNETHERVADTVVQMWKNNLNVEVRVNKLDWKGYLQQLRDDPPQIFRLGYCAYYPDAANFGSVFKSKSPDNFTHWSNPTFDQSIDNAAREVDIGRRRALYRAAERLLIEDNAVIAPLWWSTRAVLTRPNVERTYSIVDGYERLETWGLR
;
A
#
# COMPACT_ATOMS: atom_id res chain seq x y z
N LEU A 1 13.63 0.34 -11.59
CA LEU A 1 13.92 -1.11 -11.60
C LEU A 1 14.14 -1.65 -10.19
N VAL A 2 14.99 -1.04 -9.35
CA VAL A 2 15.23 -1.52 -7.97
C VAL A 2 13.92 -1.61 -7.18
N ARG A 3 13.10 -0.54 -7.18
CA ARG A 3 11.79 -0.57 -6.50
C ARG A 3 10.89 -1.69 -7.02
N LYS A 4 10.85 -1.90 -8.36
CA LYS A 4 10.08 -3.02 -8.96
C LYS A 4 10.55 -4.39 -8.47
N ALA A 5 11.86 -4.56 -8.30
CA ALA A 5 12.43 -5.79 -7.76
C ALA A 5 11.95 -6.07 -6.33
N PHE A 6 11.98 -5.05 -5.46
CA PHE A 6 11.50 -5.17 -4.08
C PHE A 6 10.01 -5.49 -4.02
N VAL A 7 9.19 -4.85 -4.86
CA VAL A 7 7.75 -5.12 -4.95
C VAL A 7 7.45 -6.54 -5.45
N ALA A 8 8.14 -6.98 -6.53
CA ALA A 8 7.94 -8.31 -7.12
C ALA A 8 8.45 -9.45 -6.24
N ALA A 9 9.28 -9.16 -5.25
CA ALA A 9 9.83 -10.15 -4.31
C ALA A 9 8.93 -10.44 -3.11
N ILE A 10 7.80 -9.74 -2.96
CA ILE A 10 6.88 -9.90 -1.83
C ILE A 10 5.72 -10.84 -2.21
N ASP A 11 5.65 -11.98 -1.54
CA ASP A 11 4.52 -12.90 -1.60
C ASP A 11 3.40 -12.43 -0.64
N ARG A 12 2.43 -11.72 -1.20
CA ARG A 12 1.33 -11.11 -0.43
C ARG A 12 0.33 -12.14 0.08
N GLU A 13 0.12 -13.23 -0.66
CA GLU A 13 -0.76 -14.32 -0.24
C GLU A 13 -0.22 -14.97 1.04
N THR A 14 1.05 -15.38 1.02
CA THR A 14 1.72 -15.92 2.22
C THR A 14 1.74 -14.90 3.36
N LEU A 15 2.01 -13.62 3.07
CA LEU A 15 2.03 -12.57 4.09
C LEU A 15 0.67 -12.42 4.78
N VAL A 16 -0.42 -12.38 4.01
CA VAL A 16 -1.75 -12.19 4.58
C VAL A 16 -2.22 -13.44 5.31
N THR A 17 -2.08 -14.62 4.72
CA THR A 17 -2.59 -15.87 5.32
C THR A 17 -1.83 -16.29 6.57
N SER A 18 -0.51 -16.06 6.62
CA SER A 18 0.34 -16.57 7.70
C SER A 18 0.68 -15.54 8.77
N VAL A 19 0.66 -14.23 8.45
CA VAL A 19 1.12 -13.18 9.36
C VAL A 19 -0.01 -12.23 9.76
N VAL A 20 -0.70 -11.64 8.78
CA VAL A 20 -1.76 -10.64 9.02
C VAL A 20 -3.04 -11.32 9.51
N GLN A 21 -3.43 -12.42 8.89
CA GLN A 21 -4.61 -13.24 9.17
C GLN A 21 -5.96 -12.54 9.01
N LEU A 22 -5.98 -11.23 8.81
CA LEU A 22 -7.17 -10.41 8.58
C LEU A 22 -6.90 -9.42 7.43
N GLY A 23 -7.65 -9.57 6.34
CA GLY A 23 -7.54 -8.72 5.17
C GLY A 23 -7.41 -9.51 3.87
N ASP A 24 -7.38 -8.78 2.78
CA ASP A 24 -7.24 -9.33 1.44
C ASP A 24 -5.89 -8.90 0.84
N PRO A 25 -5.12 -9.79 0.21
CA PRO A 25 -3.88 -9.43 -0.47
C PRO A 25 -4.11 -8.30 -1.49
N ALA A 26 -3.29 -7.26 -1.45
CA ALA A 26 -3.46 -6.09 -2.31
C ALA A 26 -2.25 -5.88 -3.22
N ARG A 27 -2.48 -5.72 -4.52
CA ARG A 27 -1.47 -5.33 -5.50
C ARG A 27 -1.59 -3.88 -5.93
N TRP A 28 -2.72 -3.23 -5.64
CA TRP A 28 -2.95 -1.80 -5.87
C TRP A 28 -3.50 -1.15 -4.60
N PHE A 29 -3.50 0.18 -4.58
CA PHE A 29 -3.70 0.93 -3.35
C PHE A 29 -5.18 1.17 -3.03
N THR A 30 -5.96 1.59 -4.02
CA THR A 30 -7.39 1.89 -3.86
C THR A 30 -8.18 0.61 -3.63
N ARG A 31 -8.90 0.52 -2.52
CA ARG A 31 -9.71 -0.67 -2.24
C ARG A 31 -10.85 -0.80 -3.27
N PRO A 32 -11.08 -2.00 -3.84
CA PRO A 32 -12.26 -2.27 -4.67
C PRO A 32 -13.58 -2.04 -3.92
N GLY A 33 -14.63 -1.67 -4.66
CA GLY A 33 -15.95 -1.38 -4.10
C GLY A 33 -16.18 0.08 -3.72
N LEU A 34 -15.15 0.92 -3.74
CA LEU A 34 -15.31 2.37 -3.60
C LEU A 34 -15.78 2.99 -4.91
N TYR A 35 -16.43 4.16 -4.83
CA TYR A 35 -16.88 4.86 -6.02
C TYR A 35 -15.69 5.21 -6.94
N ALA A 36 -15.82 4.89 -8.23
CA ALA A 36 -14.78 5.04 -9.26
C ALA A 36 -13.45 4.30 -8.99
N ALA A 37 -13.41 3.36 -8.06
CA ALA A 37 -12.25 2.48 -7.88
C ALA A 37 -12.13 1.45 -9.02
N SER A 38 -10.93 0.91 -9.20
CA SER A 38 -10.70 -0.26 -10.06
C SER A 38 -11.46 -1.48 -9.53
N ASP A 39 -11.87 -2.36 -10.44
CA ASP A 39 -12.57 -3.59 -10.09
C ASP A 39 -11.59 -4.63 -9.56
N ILE A 40 -12.09 -5.58 -8.75
CA ILE A 40 -11.29 -6.69 -8.21
C ILE A 40 -10.71 -7.59 -9.32
N SER A 41 -11.38 -7.64 -10.48
CA SER A 41 -10.93 -8.36 -11.68
C SER A 41 -9.77 -7.67 -12.41
N ASP A 42 -9.45 -6.42 -12.06
CA ASP A 42 -8.34 -5.70 -12.66
C ASP A 42 -6.99 -6.39 -12.38
N THR A 43 -6.10 -6.34 -13.37
CA THR A 43 -4.76 -6.93 -13.29
C THR A 43 -3.69 -5.90 -12.91
N LEU A 44 -4.07 -4.88 -12.14
CA LEU A 44 -3.15 -3.83 -11.68
C LEU A 44 -2.11 -4.37 -10.70
N GLY A 45 -0.98 -3.68 -10.67
CA GLY A 45 0.09 -3.91 -9.70
C GLY A 45 1.07 -5.01 -10.12
N ILE A 46 2.26 -4.94 -9.57
CA ILE A 46 3.33 -5.91 -9.82
C ILE A 46 3.06 -7.18 -9.02
N PRO A 47 2.85 -8.35 -9.67
CA PRO A 47 2.63 -9.61 -8.98
C PRO A 47 3.91 -10.12 -8.32
N PHE A 48 3.76 -11.06 -7.38
CA PHE A 48 4.89 -11.82 -6.84
C PHE A 48 5.52 -12.68 -7.94
N ASN A 49 6.81 -12.47 -8.16
CA ASN A 49 7.62 -13.30 -9.05
C ASN A 49 9.11 -13.12 -8.69
N ALA A 50 9.67 -14.07 -7.96
CA ALA A 50 11.05 -14.01 -7.50
C ALA A 50 12.08 -14.00 -8.65
N ASN A 51 11.79 -14.67 -9.79
CA ASN A 51 12.68 -14.65 -10.94
C ASN A 51 12.70 -13.27 -11.61
N GLN A 52 11.52 -12.70 -11.82
CA GLN A 52 11.40 -11.35 -12.38
C GLN A 52 12.00 -10.29 -11.45
N ALA A 53 11.86 -10.47 -10.13
CA ALA A 53 12.46 -9.60 -9.13
C ALA A 53 14.00 -9.56 -9.25
N ARG A 54 14.63 -10.73 -9.37
CA ARG A 54 16.09 -10.84 -9.61
C ARG A 54 16.50 -10.21 -10.94
N GLU A 55 15.71 -10.43 -11.98
CA GLU A 55 15.98 -9.84 -13.29
C GLU A 55 15.92 -8.30 -13.25
N TYR A 56 14.96 -7.70 -12.54
CA TYR A 56 14.91 -6.25 -12.32
C TYR A 56 16.16 -5.72 -11.61
N LEU A 57 16.68 -6.43 -10.59
CA LEU A 57 17.93 -6.03 -9.93
C LEU A 57 19.11 -6.12 -10.88
N ARG A 58 19.21 -7.20 -11.66
CA ARG A 58 20.28 -7.40 -12.65
C ARG A 58 20.27 -6.27 -13.70
N GLN A 59 19.12 -5.92 -14.23
CA GLN A 59 18.94 -4.81 -15.17
C GLN A 59 19.26 -3.44 -14.54
N ALA A 60 19.11 -3.31 -13.23
CA ALA A 60 19.54 -2.12 -12.48
C ALA A 60 21.05 -2.10 -12.17
N GLY A 61 21.78 -3.12 -12.63
CA GLY A 61 23.22 -3.23 -12.42
C GLY A 61 23.63 -3.87 -11.08
N TYR A 62 22.69 -4.50 -10.37
CA TYR A 62 22.95 -5.19 -9.11
C TYR A 62 22.81 -6.71 -9.32
N ASP A 63 23.92 -7.40 -9.55
CA ASP A 63 23.96 -8.83 -9.83
C ASP A 63 24.26 -9.70 -8.59
N GLY A 64 24.48 -9.05 -7.45
CA GLY A 64 24.84 -9.71 -6.20
C GLY A 64 26.27 -10.26 -6.12
N ARG A 65 27.02 -10.21 -7.22
CA ARG A 65 28.43 -10.69 -7.32
C ARG A 65 29.41 -9.53 -7.48
N THR A 66 29.28 -8.79 -8.58
CA THR A 66 30.16 -7.64 -8.88
C THR A 66 29.70 -6.38 -8.20
N LYS A 67 28.37 -6.19 -8.10
CA LYS A 67 27.78 -5.04 -7.41
C LYS A 67 26.59 -5.48 -6.54
N ARG A 68 26.67 -5.16 -5.26
CA ARG A 68 25.60 -5.38 -4.27
C ARG A 68 24.91 -4.08 -3.95
N LEU A 69 23.61 -4.16 -3.59
CA LEU A 69 22.92 -3.03 -2.99
C LEU A 69 23.58 -2.68 -1.63
N PRO A 70 23.64 -1.40 -1.28
CA PRO A 70 23.98 -1.01 0.08
C PRO A 70 22.91 -1.54 1.05
N VAL A 71 23.24 -1.56 2.35
CA VAL A 71 22.26 -1.88 3.39
C VAL A 71 21.14 -0.85 3.32
N ILE A 72 19.92 -1.33 3.24
CA ILE A 72 18.71 -0.51 3.15
C ILE A 72 18.03 -0.48 4.53
N THR A 73 17.46 0.65 4.91
CA THR A 73 16.67 0.78 6.14
C THR A 73 15.18 0.75 5.81
N LEU A 74 14.44 -0.13 6.50
CA LEU A 74 12.99 -0.17 6.55
C LEU A 74 12.50 0.45 7.86
N GLY A 75 11.84 1.58 7.79
CA GLY A 75 11.18 2.19 8.94
C GLY A 75 9.81 1.59 9.21
N VAL A 76 9.51 1.35 10.48
CA VAL A 76 8.21 0.85 10.95
C VAL A 76 7.87 1.42 12.32
N ASN A 77 6.60 1.74 12.54
CA ASN A 77 6.14 2.10 13.88
C ASN A 77 6.00 0.84 14.74
N SER A 78 6.36 0.97 16.02
CA SER A 78 6.23 -0.10 17.01
C SER A 78 4.76 -0.52 17.19
N ASN A 79 4.48 -1.72 16.70
CA ASN A 79 3.21 -2.41 16.78
C ASN A 79 3.47 -3.88 16.41
N GLU A 80 2.96 -4.81 17.19
CA GLU A 80 3.27 -6.23 17.01
C GLU A 80 3.01 -6.74 15.59
N THR A 81 1.85 -6.43 15.02
CA THR A 81 1.52 -6.86 13.64
C THR A 81 2.44 -6.21 12.62
N HIS A 82 2.73 -4.90 12.75
CA HIS A 82 3.60 -4.18 11.81
C HIS A 82 5.03 -4.70 11.85
N GLU A 83 5.53 -5.02 13.04
CA GLU A 83 6.87 -5.59 13.21
C GLU A 83 6.97 -6.99 12.60
N ARG A 84 5.98 -7.87 12.85
CA ARG A 84 5.93 -9.21 12.24
C ARG A 84 5.87 -9.13 10.71
N VAL A 85 5.09 -8.21 10.17
CA VAL A 85 5.01 -7.97 8.72
C VAL A 85 6.37 -7.50 8.19
N ALA A 86 7.01 -6.54 8.85
CA ALA A 86 8.33 -6.03 8.44
C ALA A 86 9.38 -7.14 8.44
N ASP A 87 9.47 -7.91 9.52
CA ASP A 87 10.42 -9.02 9.65
C ASP A 87 10.19 -10.08 8.56
N THR A 88 8.92 -10.40 8.26
CA THR A 88 8.56 -11.36 7.19
C THR A 88 8.96 -10.84 5.81
N VAL A 89 8.65 -9.58 5.51
CA VAL A 89 9.00 -8.96 4.23
C VAL A 89 10.51 -8.87 4.05
N VAL A 90 11.27 -8.56 5.11
CA VAL A 90 12.74 -8.58 5.09
C VAL A 90 13.27 -9.97 4.79
N GLN A 91 12.69 -11.03 5.36
CA GLN A 91 13.08 -12.41 5.03
C GLN A 91 12.73 -12.76 3.57
N MET A 92 11.59 -12.31 3.04
CA MET A 92 11.26 -12.50 1.62
C MET A 92 12.30 -11.83 0.72
N TRP A 93 12.71 -10.59 1.01
CA TRP A 93 13.75 -9.89 0.26
C TRP A 93 15.11 -10.57 0.37
N LYS A 94 15.48 -11.05 1.56
CA LYS A 94 16.71 -11.83 1.75
C LYS A 94 16.70 -13.11 0.91
N ASN A 95 15.62 -13.86 0.95
CA ASN A 95 15.50 -15.15 0.25
C ASN A 95 15.40 -14.97 -1.28
N ASN A 96 14.63 -14.00 -1.73
CA ASN A 96 14.31 -13.82 -3.15
C ASN A 96 15.33 -12.96 -3.89
N LEU A 97 15.97 -12.00 -3.22
CA LEU A 97 16.87 -11.02 -3.83
C LEU A 97 18.31 -11.06 -3.28
N ASN A 98 18.55 -11.77 -2.18
CA ASN A 98 19.82 -11.78 -1.45
C ASN A 98 20.29 -10.36 -1.06
N VAL A 99 19.35 -9.53 -0.59
CA VAL A 99 19.61 -8.17 -0.11
C VAL A 99 19.53 -8.08 1.40
N GLU A 100 20.29 -7.16 1.99
CA GLU A 100 20.27 -6.89 3.42
C GLU A 100 19.40 -5.65 3.70
N VAL A 101 18.41 -5.80 4.58
CA VAL A 101 17.53 -4.72 5.02
C VAL A 101 17.51 -4.68 6.54
N ARG A 102 17.77 -3.51 7.12
CA ARG A 102 17.67 -3.27 8.57
C ARG A 102 16.32 -2.67 8.90
N VAL A 103 15.66 -3.22 9.93
CA VAL A 103 14.40 -2.67 10.42
C VAL A 103 14.69 -1.63 11.50
N ASN A 104 14.19 -0.42 11.33
CA ASN A 104 14.20 0.65 12.32
C ASN A 104 12.81 0.80 12.92
N LYS A 105 12.69 0.56 14.24
CA LYS A 105 11.41 0.56 14.97
C LYS A 105 11.34 1.79 15.85
N LEU A 106 10.30 2.58 15.73
CA LEU A 106 10.06 3.79 16.52
C LEU A 106 8.63 3.79 17.07
N ASP A 107 8.40 4.46 18.18
CA ASP A 107 7.06 4.79 18.62
C ASP A 107 6.34 5.65 17.57
N TRP A 108 5.01 5.72 17.62
CA TRP A 108 4.23 6.38 16.57
C TRP A 108 4.60 7.85 16.36
N LYS A 109 4.83 8.59 17.43
CA LYS A 109 5.17 10.03 17.36
C LYS A 109 6.54 10.24 16.73
N GLY A 110 7.55 9.53 17.21
CA GLY A 110 8.91 9.56 16.66
C GLY A 110 8.96 9.08 15.22
N TYR A 111 8.16 8.06 14.88
CA TYR A 111 8.04 7.55 13.53
C TYR A 111 7.48 8.60 12.55
N LEU A 112 6.38 9.25 12.90
CA LEU A 112 5.81 10.33 12.06
C LEU A 112 6.77 11.51 11.91
N GLN A 113 7.52 11.84 12.96
CA GLN A 113 8.54 12.88 12.88
C GLN A 113 9.64 12.49 11.90
N GLN A 114 10.15 11.26 11.99
CA GLN A 114 11.15 10.75 11.05
C GLN A 114 10.66 10.80 9.60
N LEU A 115 9.39 10.38 9.33
CA LEU A 115 8.85 10.42 7.98
C LEU A 115 8.77 11.83 7.38
N ARG A 116 8.63 12.86 8.22
CA ARG A 116 8.59 14.26 7.76
C ARG A 116 9.98 14.84 7.53
N ASP A 117 10.92 14.53 8.42
CA ASP A 117 12.21 15.21 8.46
C ASP A 117 13.27 14.48 7.61
N ASP A 118 13.37 13.15 7.78
CA ASP A 118 14.36 12.31 7.10
C ASP A 118 13.83 10.88 6.94
N PRO A 119 12.93 10.65 5.99
CA PRO A 119 12.34 9.33 5.80
C PRO A 119 13.39 8.28 5.40
N PRO A 120 13.34 7.06 5.96
CA PRO A 120 14.20 5.99 5.53
C PRO A 120 13.91 5.58 4.08
N GLN A 121 14.82 4.83 3.45
CA GLN A 121 14.68 4.41 2.04
C GLN A 121 13.41 3.63 1.76
N ILE A 122 12.95 2.86 2.74
CA ILE A 122 11.65 2.18 2.72
C ILE A 122 10.96 2.43 4.05
N PHE A 123 9.67 2.65 4.02
CA PHE A 123 8.87 2.81 5.23
C PHE A 123 7.46 2.23 5.06
N ARG A 124 6.89 1.79 6.17
CA ARG A 124 5.53 1.25 6.23
C ARG A 124 4.55 2.35 6.61
N LEU A 125 3.47 2.50 5.88
CA LEU A 125 2.36 3.35 6.29
C LEU A 125 1.03 2.69 5.93
N GLY A 126 -0.03 2.96 6.68
CA GLY A 126 -1.40 2.61 6.35
C GLY A 126 -2.21 3.86 6.05
N TYR A 127 -3.22 3.71 5.22
CA TYR A 127 -4.14 4.79 4.90
C TYR A 127 -5.58 4.31 5.02
N CYS A 128 -6.44 5.14 5.61
CA CYS A 128 -7.87 4.90 5.72
C CYS A 128 -8.62 5.97 4.91
N ALA A 129 -9.63 5.57 4.15
CA ALA A 129 -10.46 6.50 3.42
C ALA A 129 -11.36 7.29 4.38
N TYR A 130 -11.49 8.59 4.15
CA TYR A 130 -12.43 9.46 4.88
C TYR A 130 -13.82 9.51 4.22
N TYR A 131 -13.91 9.13 2.95
CA TYR A 131 -15.15 9.04 2.17
C TYR A 131 -15.01 7.95 1.08
N PRO A 132 -16.13 7.37 0.58
CA PRO A 132 -16.13 6.18 -0.28
C PRO A 132 -15.83 6.47 -1.74
N ASP A 133 -14.72 7.11 -2.06
CA ASP A 133 -14.35 7.51 -3.41
C ASP A 133 -12.85 7.27 -3.65
N ALA A 134 -12.49 6.82 -4.85
CA ALA A 134 -11.11 6.62 -5.26
C ALA A 134 -10.26 7.89 -5.18
N ALA A 135 -10.88 9.09 -5.28
CA ALA A 135 -10.20 10.38 -5.08
C ALA A 135 -9.45 10.46 -3.77
N ASN A 136 -9.99 9.85 -2.71
CA ASN A 136 -9.42 9.88 -1.37
C ASN A 136 -8.02 9.25 -1.36
N PHE A 137 -7.85 8.15 -2.09
CA PHE A 137 -6.57 7.43 -2.20
C PHE A 137 -5.60 8.14 -3.15
N GLY A 138 -6.06 8.56 -4.33
CA GLY A 138 -5.22 9.20 -5.32
C GLY A 138 -4.62 10.53 -4.85
N SER A 139 -5.37 11.33 -4.09
CA SER A 139 -4.93 12.63 -3.61
C SER A 139 -3.72 12.58 -2.67
N VAL A 140 -3.51 11.47 -1.96
CA VAL A 140 -2.38 11.28 -1.02
C VAL A 140 -1.03 11.47 -1.70
N PHE A 141 -0.88 10.96 -2.94
CA PHE A 141 0.40 10.95 -3.65
C PHE A 141 0.60 12.11 -4.64
N LYS A 142 -0.30 13.09 -4.65
CA LYS A 142 -0.06 14.31 -5.43
C LYS A 142 1.23 14.99 -4.97
N SER A 143 1.97 15.57 -5.90
CA SER A 143 3.30 16.14 -5.66
C SER A 143 3.35 17.17 -4.51
N LYS A 144 2.24 17.87 -4.26
CA LYS A 144 2.13 18.89 -3.20
C LYS A 144 1.28 18.43 -2.00
N SER A 145 0.92 17.16 -1.93
CA SER A 145 0.15 16.66 -0.80
C SER A 145 1.01 16.60 0.46
N PRO A 146 0.54 17.12 1.61
CA PRO A 146 1.25 17.01 2.89
C PRO A 146 1.34 15.56 3.41
N ASP A 147 0.51 14.69 2.88
CA ASP A 147 0.51 13.26 3.23
C ASP A 147 1.44 12.42 2.35
N ASN A 148 2.07 13.05 1.33
CA ASN A 148 3.01 12.36 0.44
C ASN A 148 4.42 12.30 1.05
N PHE A 149 4.60 11.44 2.04
CA PHE A 149 5.92 11.22 2.67
C PHE A 149 6.95 10.57 1.74
N THR A 150 6.56 10.12 0.55
CA THR A 150 7.52 9.56 -0.42
C THR A 150 8.31 10.62 -1.15
N HIS A 151 7.89 11.87 -1.11
CA HIS A 151 8.42 13.00 -1.89
C HIS A 151 8.45 12.74 -3.40
N TRP A 152 7.72 11.72 -3.87
CA TRP A 152 7.58 11.47 -5.29
C TRP A 152 6.74 12.57 -5.95
N SER A 153 7.18 13.00 -7.12
CA SER A 153 6.50 14.03 -7.89
C SER A 153 6.34 13.59 -9.33
N ASN A 154 5.12 13.66 -9.84
CA ASN A 154 4.81 13.32 -11.23
C ASN A 154 3.64 14.18 -11.74
N PRO A 155 3.91 15.15 -12.64
CA PRO A 155 2.87 16.03 -13.17
C PRO A 155 1.75 15.29 -13.90
N THR A 156 2.06 14.18 -14.59
CA THR A 156 1.05 13.36 -15.29
C THR A 156 0.11 12.68 -14.30
N PHE A 157 0.65 12.20 -13.18
CA PHE A 157 -0.15 11.66 -12.08
C PHE A 157 -1.06 12.74 -11.49
N ASP A 158 -0.50 13.90 -11.14
CA ASP A 158 -1.26 15.01 -10.56
C ASP A 158 -2.41 15.43 -11.47
N GLN A 159 -2.13 15.58 -12.77
CA GLN A 159 -3.15 15.95 -13.75
C GLN A 159 -4.22 14.87 -13.91
N SER A 160 -3.85 13.59 -13.88
CA SER A 160 -4.82 12.49 -13.96
C SER A 160 -5.78 12.51 -12.76
N ILE A 161 -5.28 12.76 -11.55
CA ILE A 161 -6.10 12.90 -10.34
C ILE A 161 -7.02 14.13 -10.45
N ASP A 162 -6.50 15.28 -10.89
CA ASP A 162 -7.29 16.50 -11.04
C ASP A 162 -8.37 16.39 -12.14
N ASN A 163 -8.08 15.71 -13.24
CA ASN A 163 -9.05 15.43 -14.29
C ASN A 163 -10.14 14.48 -13.81
N ALA A 164 -9.75 13.40 -13.08
CA ALA A 164 -10.69 12.45 -12.52
C ALA A 164 -11.65 13.12 -11.51
N ALA A 165 -11.16 14.07 -10.71
CA ALA A 165 -11.97 14.79 -9.73
C ALA A 165 -13.07 15.64 -10.38
N ARG A 166 -12.91 16.06 -11.64
CA ARG A 166 -13.86 16.87 -12.42
C ARG A 166 -14.74 16.04 -13.38
N GLU A 167 -14.36 14.79 -13.63
CA GLU A 167 -15.07 13.91 -14.57
C GLU A 167 -16.37 13.40 -13.94
N VAL A 168 -17.47 13.58 -14.68
CA VAL A 168 -18.82 13.17 -14.24
C VAL A 168 -19.20 11.78 -14.74
N ASP A 169 -18.64 11.34 -15.88
CA ASP A 169 -18.85 9.99 -16.37
C ASP A 169 -18.04 8.99 -15.53
N ILE A 170 -18.73 8.07 -14.89
CA ILE A 170 -18.10 7.11 -13.96
C ILE A 170 -17.07 6.20 -14.64
N GLY A 171 -17.30 5.83 -15.89
CA GLY A 171 -16.38 4.97 -16.64
C GLY A 171 -15.08 5.70 -16.96
N ARG A 172 -15.16 6.93 -17.45
CA ARG A 172 -14.01 7.78 -17.73
C ARG A 172 -13.28 8.17 -16.44
N ARG A 173 -14.02 8.49 -15.39
CA ARG A 173 -13.45 8.78 -14.06
C ARG A 173 -12.63 7.60 -13.52
N ARG A 174 -13.18 6.40 -13.58
CA ARG A 174 -12.47 5.15 -13.19
C ARG A 174 -11.22 4.93 -14.02
N ALA A 175 -11.29 5.13 -15.33
CA ALA A 175 -10.14 4.99 -16.22
C ALA A 175 -9.00 5.96 -15.86
N LEU A 176 -9.32 7.20 -15.49
CA LEU A 176 -8.34 8.20 -15.06
C LEU A 176 -7.66 7.80 -13.74
N TYR A 177 -8.44 7.37 -12.72
CA TYR A 177 -7.86 6.88 -11.47
C TYR A 177 -7.01 5.62 -11.68
N ARG A 178 -7.47 4.69 -12.52
CA ARG A 178 -6.71 3.49 -12.86
C ARG A 178 -5.38 3.82 -13.54
N ALA A 179 -5.37 4.78 -14.46
CA ALA A 179 -4.15 5.24 -15.11
C ALA A 179 -3.17 5.89 -14.13
N ALA A 180 -3.67 6.73 -13.21
CA ALA A 180 -2.87 7.33 -12.16
C ALA A 180 -2.30 6.25 -11.22
N GLU A 181 -3.11 5.30 -10.80
CA GLU A 181 -2.68 4.21 -9.93
C GLU A 181 -1.61 3.34 -10.61
N ARG A 182 -1.73 3.06 -11.91
CA ARG A 182 -0.71 2.36 -12.69
C ARG A 182 0.64 3.09 -12.67
N LEU A 183 0.62 4.42 -12.86
CA LEU A 183 1.84 5.24 -12.73
C LEU A 183 2.50 5.09 -11.36
N LEU A 184 1.70 5.05 -10.29
CA LEU A 184 2.19 4.95 -8.91
C LEU A 184 2.81 3.58 -8.60
N ILE A 185 2.09 2.48 -8.92
CA ILE A 185 2.43 1.13 -8.44
C ILE A 185 3.17 0.25 -9.46
N GLU A 186 2.96 0.45 -10.76
CA GLU A 186 3.61 -0.35 -11.80
C GLU A 186 4.78 0.39 -12.44
N ASP A 187 4.52 1.57 -13.01
CA ASP A 187 5.51 2.26 -13.82
C ASP A 187 6.65 2.78 -12.96
N ASN A 188 6.33 3.38 -11.82
CA ASN A 188 7.31 3.95 -10.89
C ASN A 188 7.55 3.11 -9.64
N ALA A 189 6.64 2.17 -9.30
CA ALA A 189 6.73 1.35 -8.08
C ALA A 189 7.08 2.21 -6.85
N VAL A 190 6.34 3.31 -6.65
CA VAL A 190 6.56 4.25 -5.54
C VAL A 190 6.19 3.61 -4.23
N ILE A 191 5.11 2.83 -4.24
CA ILE A 191 4.61 2.05 -3.11
C ILE A 191 4.45 0.58 -3.50
N ALA A 192 4.49 -0.27 -2.49
CA ALA A 192 4.13 -1.69 -2.54
C ALA A 192 2.88 -1.91 -1.70
N PRO A 193 1.67 -1.88 -2.27
CA PRO A 193 0.47 -2.28 -1.54
C PRO A 193 0.61 -3.73 -1.08
N LEU A 194 0.28 -4.02 0.17
CA LEU A 194 0.45 -5.34 0.77
C LEU A 194 -0.88 -6.03 1.01
N TRP A 195 -1.82 -5.35 1.69
CA TRP A 195 -3.17 -5.86 1.93
C TRP A 195 -4.16 -4.72 2.17
N TRP A 196 -5.42 -4.99 1.86
CA TRP A 196 -6.54 -4.19 2.34
C TRP A 196 -7.02 -4.77 3.67
N SER A 197 -6.94 -3.95 4.70
CA SER A 197 -7.35 -4.37 6.04
C SER A 197 -8.85 -4.66 6.10
N THR A 198 -9.22 -5.73 6.80
CA THR A 198 -10.58 -6.03 7.20
C THR A 198 -10.70 -5.98 8.72
N ARG A 199 -11.92 -5.87 9.21
CA ARG A 199 -12.21 -5.85 10.64
C ARG A 199 -13.20 -6.95 10.96
N ALA A 200 -12.84 -7.84 11.87
CA ALA A 200 -13.76 -8.82 12.43
C ALA A 200 -14.44 -8.21 13.67
N VAL A 201 -15.76 -8.27 13.71
CA VAL A 201 -16.54 -7.79 14.85
C VAL A 201 -17.52 -8.84 15.28
N LEU A 202 -17.42 -9.25 16.54
CA LEU A 202 -18.36 -10.18 17.15
C LEU A 202 -19.51 -9.39 17.80
N THR A 203 -20.72 -9.74 17.44
CA THR A 203 -21.94 -9.10 17.97
C THR A 203 -22.83 -10.16 18.62
N ARG A 204 -23.42 -9.83 19.76
CA ARG A 204 -24.41 -10.74 20.39
C ARG A 204 -25.61 -10.90 19.46
N PRO A 205 -26.26 -12.11 19.40
CA PRO A 205 -27.37 -12.38 18.48
C PRO A 205 -28.58 -11.45 18.63
N ASN A 206 -28.77 -10.88 19.81
CA ASN A 206 -29.85 -9.95 20.10
C ASN A 206 -29.54 -8.48 19.79
N VAL A 207 -28.39 -8.18 19.19
CA VAL A 207 -28.02 -6.82 18.81
C VAL A 207 -28.11 -6.67 17.29
N GLU A 208 -28.94 -5.76 16.84
CA GLU A 208 -28.98 -5.32 15.44
C GLU A 208 -27.99 -4.19 15.24
N ARG A 209 -27.03 -4.39 14.33
CA ARG A 209 -26.03 -3.40 14.00
C ARG A 209 -26.26 -2.80 12.63
N THR A 210 -26.06 -1.50 12.52
CA THR A 210 -25.87 -0.84 11.22
C THR A 210 -24.38 -0.74 10.93
N TYR A 211 -24.01 -0.95 9.67
CA TYR A 211 -22.62 -0.94 9.22
C TYR A 211 -22.36 0.30 8.38
N SER A 212 -21.25 0.98 8.66
CA SER A 212 -20.65 1.87 7.67
C SER A 212 -19.62 1.08 6.85
N ILE A 213 -19.79 1.12 5.53
CA ILE A 213 -18.88 0.42 4.60
C ILE A 213 -17.53 1.13 4.50
N VAL A 214 -17.43 2.40 4.90
CA VAL A 214 -16.34 3.27 4.46
C VAL A 214 -15.38 3.69 5.55
N ASP A 215 -15.91 4.16 6.66
CA ASP A 215 -15.12 4.80 7.71
C ASP A 215 -14.84 3.88 8.91
N GLY A 216 -15.48 2.72 8.94
CA GLY A 216 -15.42 1.79 10.07
C GLY A 216 -16.00 2.37 11.37
N TYR A 217 -16.58 3.57 11.32
CA TYR A 217 -17.30 4.15 12.43
C TYR A 217 -18.74 3.66 12.42
N GLU A 218 -19.16 3.14 13.53
CA GLU A 218 -20.51 2.70 13.72
C GLU A 218 -21.23 3.68 14.64
N ARG A 219 -22.40 4.11 14.22
CA ARG A 219 -23.25 4.97 15.03
C ARG A 219 -24.04 4.10 15.99
N LEU A 220 -23.62 4.04 17.24
CA LEU A 220 -24.29 3.23 18.28
C LEU A 220 -25.76 3.59 18.45
N GLU A 221 -26.12 4.85 18.20
CA GLU A 221 -27.50 5.33 18.23
C GLU A 221 -28.43 4.71 17.18
N THR A 222 -27.84 4.07 16.16
CA THR A 222 -28.58 3.35 15.11
C THR A 222 -28.69 1.85 15.37
N TRP A 223 -28.13 1.36 16.48
CA TRP A 223 -28.23 -0.04 16.86
C TRP A 223 -29.55 -0.32 17.56
N GLY A 224 -30.11 -1.52 17.34
CA GLY A 224 -31.32 -2.02 17.97
C GLY A 224 -31.01 -3.21 18.88
N LEU A 225 -31.91 -3.43 19.84
CA LEU A 225 -32.01 -4.68 20.60
C LEU A 225 -33.26 -5.41 20.15
N ARG A 226 -33.14 -6.69 19.85
CA ARG A 226 -34.24 -7.62 19.60
C ARG A 226 -34.78 -8.18 20.90
#